data_28b879756784ab9eda05152c4628e92f
#
_entry.id   28b879756784ab9eda05152c4628e92f
#
_cell.length_a   1.000
_cell.length_b   1.000
_cell.length_c   1.000
_cell.angle_alpha   90.00
_cell.angle_beta   90.00
_cell.angle_gamma   90.00
#
_symmetry.space_group_name_H-M   'P 1'
#
loop_
_entity.id
_entity.type
_entity.pdbx_description
1 polymer ?
#
loop_
_entity_poly.entity_id
_entity_poly.type
_entity_poly.pdbx_seq_one_letter_code
_entity_poly.pdbx_strand_id
1 'polypeptide(L)'
;DNLSFNNLKLKLGPDFKLQYSELIQAYLDTKLDLNINGKVGKDLNARGLIYLKKGRANLYTTPFKLDKNKDNYILFASRSGVVPFINFSLVSKVPDSIIPISENNQDSNIAGDLDVNSTSSGLGSFGIGNSRLIKIEASYEGFLDQLSFADENKRIQLRSTPSYNRSQIIGLIGG
;
A
#
# COMPACT_ATOMS: atom_id res chain seq x y z
N ASP A 1 -22.43 -35.38 -0.86
CA ASP A 1 -21.87 -35.19 -2.21
C ASP A 1 -20.46 -34.63 -2.09
N ASN A 2 -19.46 -35.46 -2.45
CA ASN A 2 -18.05 -35.07 -2.41
C ASN A 2 -17.68 -34.48 -3.77
N LEU A 3 -17.71 -33.13 -3.90
CA LEU A 3 -17.26 -32.47 -5.10
C LEU A 3 -15.75 -32.66 -5.25
N SER A 4 -15.31 -33.16 -6.40
CA SER A 4 -13.90 -33.33 -6.74
C SER A 4 -13.58 -32.71 -8.07
N PHE A 5 -12.40 -32.10 -8.15
CA PHE A 5 -11.87 -31.51 -9.38
C PHE A 5 -10.72 -32.35 -9.90
N ASN A 6 -10.70 -32.57 -11.19
CA ASN A 6 -9.61 -33.20 -11.87
C ASN A 6 -9.12 -32.25 -12.99
N ASN A 7 -8.01 -31.60 -12.76
CA ASN A 7 -7.38 -30.68 -13.70
C ASN A 7 -8.31 -29.53 -14.15
N LEU A 8 -9.04 -28.93 -13.20
CA LEU A 8 -9.87 -27.77 -13.48
C LEU A 8 -8.97 -26.56 -13.79
N LYS A 9 -9.00 -26.12 -15.03
CA LYS A 9 -8.27 -24.90 -15.47
C LYS A 9 -9.19 -23.70 -15.39
N LEU A 10 -8.79 -22.70 -14.60
CA LEU A 10 -9.46 -21.41 -14.55
C LEU A 10 -8.79 -20.43 -15.51
N LYS A 11 -9.61 -19.77 -16.32
CA LYS A 11 -9.19 -18.64 -17.14
C LYS A 11 -10.02 -17.43 -16.75
N LEU A 12 -9.37 -16.32 -16.52
CA LEU A 12 -10.05 -15.04 -16.24
C LEU A 12 -10.24 -14.27 -17.54
N GLY A 13 -11.39 -13.61 -17.65
CA GLY A 13 -11.63 -12.63 -18.70
C GLY A 13 -10.86 -11.33 -18.45
N PRO A 14 -10.87 -10.40 -19.42
CA PRO A 14 -10.31 -9.07 -19.23
C PRO A 14 -11.01 -8.35 -18.07
N ASP A 15 -10.23 -7.55 -17.35
CA ASP A 15 -10.73 -6.70 -16.26
C ASP A 15 -11.36 -7.44 -15.05
N PHE A 16 -10.91 -8.65 -14.78
CA PHE A 16 -11.35 -9.35 -13.57
C PHE A 16 -10.93 -8.57 -12.32
N LYS A 17 -11.94 -8.12 -11.56
CA LYS A 17 -11.77 -7.36 -10.33
C LYS A 17 -11.94 -8.27 -9.13
N LEU A 18 -10.93 -8.34 -8.27
CA LEU A 18 -11.03 -8.89 -6.94
C LEU A 18 -11.36 -7.77 -5.97
N GLN A 19 -12.42 -7.93 -5.19
CA GLN A 19 -12.75 -6.99 -4.13
C GLN A 19 -12.91 -7.75 -2.83
N TYR A 20 -12.12 -7.35 -1.84
CA TYR A 20 -12.23 -7.85 -0.48
C TYR A 20 -12.54 -6.69 0.44
N SER A 21 -13.80 -6.63 0.92
CA SER A 21 -14.33 -5.48 1.62
C SER A 21 -14.26 -4.19 0.76
N GLU A 22 -14.63 -3.05 1.31
CA GLU A 22 -14.46 -1.75 0.65
C GLU A 22 -13.00 -1.26 0.67
N LEU A 23 -12.15 -1.93 1.44
CA LEU A 23 -10.77 -1.51 1.71
C LEU A 23 -9.79 -1.99 0.65
N ILE A 24 -10.04 -3.14 0.01
CA ILE A 24 -9.08 -3.76 -0.91
C ILE A 24 -9.75 -4.04 -2.26
N GLN A 25 -9.15 -3.50 -3.32
CA GLN A 25 -9.54 -3.74 -4.70
C GLN A 25 -8.30 -4.02 -5.54
N ALA A 26 -8.31 -5.11 -6.29
CA ALA A 26 -7.23 -5.47 -7.19
C ALA A 26 -7.77 -5.93 -8.55
N TYR A 27 -7.04 -5.64 -9.61
CA TYR A 27 -7.30 -6.13 -10.96
C TYR A 27 -6.22 -7.13 -11.33
N LEU A 28 -6.64 -8.32 -11.71
CA LEU A 28 -5.76 -9.42 -12.05
C LEU A 28 -5.33 -9.34 -13.52
N ASP A 29 -4.15 -9.88 -13.82
CA ASP A 29 -3.75 -10.08 -15.21
C ASP A 29 -4.57 -11.22 -15.81
N THR A 30 -4.94 -11.06 -17.09
CA THR A 30 -5.66 -12.08 -17.86
C THR A 30 -4.82 -13.32 -18.18
N LYS A 31 -3.51 -13.25 -17.99
CA LYS A 31 -2.59 -14.38 -18.11
C LYS A 31 -2.63 -15.28 -16.88
N LEU A 32 -3.83 -15.55 -16.38
CA LEU A 32 -4.01 -16.48 -15.29
C LEU A 32 -3.80 -17.92 -15.82
N ASP A 33 -2.91 -18.62 -15.16
CA ASP A 33 -2.78 -20.09 -15.31
C ASP A 33 -2.97 -20.72 -13.92
N LEU A 34 -4.21 -20.99 -13.58
CA LEU A 34 -4.57 -21.62 -12.31
C LEU A 34 -5.22 -22.97 -12.57
N ASN A 35 -4.62 -23.99 -12.01
CA ASN A 35 -5.09 -25.37 -12.07
C ASN A 35 -5.49 -25.85 -10.67
N ILE A 36 -6.68 -26.43 -10.55
CA ILE A 36 -7.23 -26.92 -9.29
C ILE A 36 -7.49 -28.42 -9.39
N ASN A 37 -7.04 -29.16 -8.39
CA ASN A 37 -7.21 -30.61 -8.28
C ASN A 37 -7.62 -31.01 -6.86
N GLY A 38 -8.23 -32.17 -6.73
CA GLY A 38 -8.55 -32.79 -5.45
C GLY A 38 -10.01 -32.62 -5.04
N LYS A 39 -10.34 -33.09 -3.85
CA LYS A 39 -11.67 -33.08 -3.26
C LYS A 39 -11.84 -31.90 -2.31
N VAL A 40 -12.97 -31.20 -2.44
CA VAL A 40 -13.34 -30.13 -1.54
C VAL A 40 -13.42 -30.67 -0.10
N GLY A 41 -12.73 -29.97 0.80
CA GLY A 41 -12.70 -30.33 2.22
C GLY A 41 -11.75 -31.46 2.62
N LYS A 42 -10.94 -32.01 1.68
CA LYS A 42 -9.95 -33.06 1.97
C LYS A 42 -8.56 -32.72 1.45
N ASP A 43 -8.37 -32.81 0.15
CA ASP A 43 -7.09 -32.75 -0.54
C ASP A 43 -7.07 -31.75 -1.69
N LEU A 44 -7.97 -30.75 -1.61
CA LEU A 44 -8.02 -29.68 -2.59
C LEU A 44 -6.68 -28.93 -2.64
N ASN A 45 -6.12 -28.84 -3.83
CA ASN A 45 -4.89 -28.11 -4.07
C ASN A 45 -5.01 -27.25 -5.34
N ALA A 46 -4.27 -26.16 -5.33
CA ALA A 46 -4.19 -25.25 -6.46
C ALA A 46 -2.73 -25.06 -6.87
N ARG A 47 -2.51 -24.85 -8.15
CA ARG A 47 -1.21 -24.51 -8.72
C ARG A 47 -1.37 -23.45 -9.77
N GLY A 48 -0.57 -22.41 -9.67
CA GLY A 48 -0.57 -21.33 -10.68
C GLY A 48 -0.04 -20.03 -10.16
N LEU A 49 0.14 -19.09 -11.06
CA LEU A 49 0.69 -17.77 -10.80
C LEU A 49 -0.26 -16.73 -11.37
N ILE A 50 -0.62 -15.75 -10.54
CA ILE A 50 -1.51 -14.65 -10.89
C ILE A 50 -0.76 -13.34 -10.69
N TYR A 51 -0.57 -12.55 -11.72
CA TYR A 51 -0.03 -11.21 -11.60
C TYR A 51 -1.12 -10.18 -11.32
N LEU A 52 -0.78 -9.21 -10.47
CA LEU A 52 -1.65 -8.08 -10.15
C LEU A 52 -1.26 -6.88 -11.03
N LYS A 53 -2.18 -6.39 -11.85
CA LYS A 53 -1.96 -5.25 -12.74
C LYS A 53 -2.14 -3.91 -12.06
N LYS A 54 -3.19 -3.80 -11.29
CA LYS A 54 -3.61 -2.60 -10.58
C LYS A 54 -4.24 -3.01 -9.26
N GLY A 55 -4.11 -2.16 -8.28
CA GLY A 55 -4.78 -2.38 -7.01
C GLY A 55 -4.74 -1.12 -6.17
N ARG A 56 -5.65 -1.07 -5.21
CA ARG A 56 -5.67 -0.09 -4.14
C ARG A 56 -6.14 -0.76 -2.87
N ALA A 57 -5.60 -0.28 -1.77
CA ALA A 57 -6.03 -0.68 -0.44
C ALA A 57 -5.99 0.55 0.47
N ASN A 58 -6.88 0.62 1.43
CA ASN A 58 -6.80 1.61 2.48
C ASN A 58 -6.08 0.97 3.67
N LEU A 59 -4.98 1.57 4.08
CA LEU A 59 -4.31 1.23 5.32
C LEU A 59 -4.61 2.37 6.31
N TYR A 60 -5.30 2.03 7.39
CA TYR A 60 -5.93 3.01 8.26
C TYR A 60 -6.84 3.94 7.45
N THR A 61 -6.60 5.24 7.46
CA THR A 61 -7.38 6.23 6.70
C THR A 61 -6.75 6.63 5.36
N THR A 62 -5.57 6.10 5.04
CA THR A 62 -4.80 6.51 3.87
C THR A 62 -4.96 5.52 2.72
N PRO A 63 -5.31 6.02 1.51
CA PRO A 63 -5.37 5.20 0.32
C PRO A 63 -3.96 4.92 -0.24
N PHE A 64 -3.69 3.65 -0.51
CA PHE A 64 -2.50 3.15 -1.17
C PHE A 64 -2.84 2.60 -2.56
N LYS A 65 -1.89 2.68 -3.47
CA LYS A 65 -1.97 2.08 -4.81
C LYS A 65 -0.89 1.03 -4.97
N LEU A 66 -1.17 0.01 -5.76
CA LEU A 66 -0.19 -1.01 -6.12
C LEU A 66 1.01 -0.34 -6.82
N ASP A 67 2.22 -0.63 -6.36
CA ASP A 67 3.46 -0.16 -7.00
C ASP A 67 3.72 -0.97 -8.26
N LYS A 68 3.54 -0.34 -9.41
CA LYS A 68 3.73 -0.98 -10.72
C LYS A 68 5.19 -1.27 -11.06
N ASN A 69 6.13 -0.72 -10.30
CA ASN A 69 7.57 -0.94 -10.49
C ASN A 69 8.08 -2.15 -9.71
N LYS A 70 7.19 -2.85 -9.01
CA LYS A 70 7.49 -4.04 -8.23
C LYS A 70 6.71 -5.24 -8.78
N ASP A 71 7.25 -6.41 -8.56
CA ASP A 71 6.55 -7.65 -8.88
C ASP A 71 5.45 -7.89 -7.85
N ASN A 72 4.21 -7.88 -8.34
CA ASN A 72 3.04 -8.10 -7.51
C ASN A 72 2.31 -9.34 -8.02
N TYR A 73 2.27 -10.39 -7.21
CA TYR A 73 1.71 -11.66 -7.63
C TYR A 73 1.11 -12.49 -6.48
N ILE A 74 0.29 -13.43 -6.86
CA ILE A 74 -0.27 -14.48 -6.02
C ILE A 74 0.17 -15.82 -6.60
N LEU A 75 0.89 -16.63 -5.83
CA LEU A 75 1.41 -17.92 -6.25
C LEU A 75 0.72 -19.05 -5.48
N PHE A 76 0.09 -19.94 -6.19
CA PHE A 76 -0.42 -21.20 -5.66
C PHE A 76 0.57 -22.32 -5.94
N ALA A 77 1.03 -22.98 -4.88
CA ALA A 77 1.88 -24.17 -4.98
C ALA A 77 1.13 -25.39 -4.45
N SER A 78 1.09 -26.46 -5.21
CA SER A 78 0.32 -27.67 -4.88
C SER A 78 0.60 -28.24 -3.48
N ARG A 79 1.81 -28.03 -2.96
CA ARG A 79 2.21 -28.47 -1.61
C ARG A 79 1.54 -27.67 -0.49
N SER A 80 1.05 -26.46 -0.78
CA SER A 80 0.42 -25.55 0.18
C SER A 80 -1.12 -25.68 0.16
N GLY A 81 -1.66 -26.69 -0.52
CA GLY A 81 -3.10 -26.81 -0.69
C GLY A 81 -3.66 -25.67 -1.51
N VAL A 82 -4.59 -24.91 -0.93
CA VAL A 82 -5.20 -23.72 -1.54
C VAL A 82 -4.73 -22.41 -0.93
N VAL A 83 -3.79 -22.46 0.03
CA VAL A 83 -3.24 -21.26 0.65
C VAL A 83 -2.18 -20.65 -0.29
N PRO A 84 -2.39 -19.44 -0.81
CA PRO A 84 -1.42 -18.84 -1.70
C PRO A 84 -0.28 -18.17 -0.95
N PHE A 85 0.87 -18.15 -1.59
CA PHE A 85 1.94 -17.21 -1.29
C PHE A 85 1.65 -15.90 -2.04
N ILE A 86 1.71 -14.78 -1.34
CA ILE A 86 1.44 -13.46 -1.91
C ILE A 86 2.66 -12.56 -1.78
N ASN A 87 2.92 -11.81 -2.83
CA ASN A 87 3.91 -10.75 -2.85
C ASN A 87 3.25 -9.48 -3.41
N PHE A 88 3.23 -8.42 -2.61
CA PHE A 88 2.73 -7.14 -3.08
C PHE A 88 3.47 -5.96 -2.46
N SER A 89 3.50 -4.88 -3.19
CA SER A 89 3.98 -3.58 -2.74
C SER A 89 2.96 -2.50 -3.07
N LEU A 90 2.66 -1.67 -2.09
CA LEU A 90 1.73 -0.56 -2.19
C LEU A 90 2.48 0.74 -1.91
N VAL A 91 2.07 1.82 -2.55
CA VAL A 91 2.65 3.15 -2.34
C VAL A 91 1.57 4.20 -2.10
N SER A 92 1.89 5.15 -1.24
CA SER A 92 1.12 6.38 -1.03
C SER A 92 2.05 7.57 -0.86
N LYS A 93 1.50 8.78 -1.00
CA LYS A 93 2.18 10.04 -0.69
C LYS A 93 1.30 10.81 0.27
N VAL A 94 1.86 11.16 1.41
CA VAL A 94 1.16 11.90 2.47
C VAL A 94 1.93 13.17 2.82
N PRO A 95 1.26 14.23 3.30
CA PRO A 95 1.94 15.40 3.83
C PRO A 95 2.79 15.05 5.04
N ASP A 96 3.94 15.70 5.18
CA ASP A 96 4.82 15.55 6.34
C ASP A 96 4.28 16.39 7.50
N SER A 97 3.54 15.75 8.40
CA SER A 97 3.02 16.37 9.62
C SER A 97 3.96 16.21 10.83
N ILE A 98 5.09 15.53 10.64
CA ILE A 98 6.05 15.27 11.73
C ILE A 98 7.11 16.35 11.81
N ILE A 99 7.32 17.15 10.75
CA ILE A 99 8.25 18.29 10.82
C ILE A 99 7.71 19.25 11.89
N PRO A 100 8.40 19.42 13.02
CA PRO A 100 8.04 20.47 13.94
C PRO A 100 8.12 21.80 13.19
N ILE A 101 7.02 22.56 13.23
CA ILE A 101 7.08 23.97 12.83
C ILE A 101 8.12 24.55 13.75
N SER A 102 9.28 24.89 13.19
CA SER A 102 10.33 25.55 13.95
C SER A 102 9.78 26.91 14.33
N GLU A 103 9.25 27.02 15.54
CA GLU A 103 8.97 28.29 16.19
C GLU A 103 10.32 28.98 16.51
N ASN A 104 11.08 29.29 15.48
CA ASN A 104 12.16 30.25 15.61
C ASN A 104 11.60 31.67 15.45
N ASN A 105 10.79 32.05 16.42
CA ASN A 105 10.52 33.46 16.69
C ASN A 105 10.90 33.71 18.15
N GLN A 106 12.20 33.69 18.45
CA GLN A 106 12.73 34.43 19.59
C GLN A 106 14.00 35.10 19.16
N ASP A 107 13.94 36.41 19.34
CA ASP A 107 15.03 37.39 19.31
C ASP A 107 15.55 37.87 17.94
N SER A 108 14.87 38.86 17.41
CA SER A 108 15.56 40.03 16.91
C SER A 108 14.77 41.28 17.27
N ASN A 109 15.05 41.83 18.47
CA ASN A 109 14.99 43.24 18.71
C ASN A 109 15.95 43.93 17.73
N ILE A 110 15.46 44.35 16.60
CA ILE A 110 16.08 45.40 15.80
C ILE A 110 15.00 46.42 15.54
N ALA A 111 14.94 47.40 16.47
CA ALA A 111 14.42 48.70 16.17
C ALA A 111 15.35 49.35 15.13
N GLY A 112 14.84 49.70 13.99
CA GLY A 112 15.61 50.47 13.04
C GLY A 112 15.01 50.46 11.65
N ASP A 113 14.37 51.58 11.38
CA ASP A 113 14.19 52.21 10.08
C ASP A 113 13.03 51.70 9.20
N LEU A 114 11.97 52.50 9.28
CA LEU A 114 10.85 52.49 8.34
C LEU A 114 11.34 53.16 7.03
N ASP A 115 11.69 52.39 6.05
CA ASP A 115 11.74 52.90 4.69
C ASP A 115 10.46 52.55 3.95
N VAL A 116 9.56 53.52 3.92
CA VAL A 116 8.27 53.48 3.24
C VAL A 116 8.49 53.88 1.80
N ASN A 117 8.91 52.96 0.94
CA ASN A 117 8.67 53.10 -0.50
C ASN A 117 9.05 51.85 -1.27
N SER A 118 8.13 50.92 -1.34
CA SER A 118 7.99 50.09 -2.54
C SER A 118 6.55 49.53 -2.62
N THR A 119 5.72 50.29 -3.31
CA THR A 119 4.49 49.80 -3.91
C THR A 119 4.84 48.68 -4.86
N SER A 120 4.73 47.46 -4.41
CA SER A 120 4.49 46.33 -5.28
C SER A 120 3.36 45.50 -4.67
N SER A 121 2.23 45.60 -5.34
CA SER A 121 1.06 44.80 -5.18
C SER A 121 1.43 43.31 -5.19
N GLY A 122 1.77 42.80 -4.04
CA GLY A 122 1.85 41.39 -3.76
C GLY A 122 0.69 41.06 -2.82
N LEU A 123 -0.43 40.64 -3.36
CA LEU A 123 -1.41 39.87 -2.61
C LEU A 123 -0.60 38.81 -1.85
N GLY A 124 -0.62 38.94 -0.52
CA GLY A 124 0.10 38.08 0.36
C GLY A 124 -0.15 36.62 -0.05
N SER A 125 0.88 36.02 -0.55
CA SER A 125 1.00 34.58 -0.56
C SER A 125 0.83 34.16 0.90
N PHE A 126 -0.39 33.89 1.33
CA PHE A 126 -0.59 33.06 2.48
C PHE A 126 0.16 31.77 2.13
N GLY A 127 1.32 31.62 2.72
CA GLY A 127 2.17 30.47 2.51
C GLY A 127 1.37 29.22 2.79
N ILE A 128 0.83 28.66 1.72
CA ILE A 128 0.61 27.24 1.67
C ILE A 128 2.03 26.70 1.73
N GLY A 129 2.51 26.52 2.95
CA GLY A 129 3.83 26.00 3.20
C GLY A 129 4.00 24.82 2.27
N ASN A 130 5.11 24.74 1.57
CA ASN A 130 5.49 23.60 0.78
C ASN A 130 5.47 22.39 1.70
N SER A 131 4.29 21.80 1.90
CA SER A 131 4.14 20.60 2.70
C SER A 131 4.90 19.52 1.97
N ARG A 132 6.05 19.19 2.52
CA ARG A 132 6.88 18.11 2.00
C ARG A 132 6.05 16.84 1.96
N LEU A 133 6.02 16.20 0.79
CA LEU A 133 5.35 14.93 0.65
C LEU A 133 6.30 13.80 1.02
N ILE A 134 5.81 12.89 1.86
CA ILE A 134 6.49 11.66 2.24
C ILE A 134 5.93 10.54 1.38
N LYS A 135 6.81 9.82 0.69
CA LYS A 135 6.47 8.56 0.05
C LYS A 135 6.45 7.46 1.12
N ILE A 136 5.34 6.76 1.23
CA ILE A 136 5.19 5.59 2.10
C ILE A 136 5.01 4.35 1.23
N GLU A 137 5.76 3.32 1.55
CA GLU A 137 5.69 2.00 0.93
C GLU A 137 5.21 0.99 1.96
N ALA A 138 4.21 0.20 1.58
CA ALA A 138 3.70 -0.90 2.37
C ALA A 138 3.86 -2.19 1.56
N SER A 139 4.57 -3.18 2.08
CA SER A 139 4.83 -4.42 1.37
C SER A 139 4.63 -5.65 2.26
N TYR A 140 4.27 -6.74 1.63
CA TYR A 140 4.17 -8.04 2.27
C TYR A 140 4.63 -9.13 1.30
N GLU A 141 5.38 -10.08 1.83
CA GLU A 141 5.80 -11.29 1.13
C GLU A 141 5.66 -12.48 2.09
N GLY A 142 4.82 -13.44 1.73
CA GLY A 142 4.54 -14.60 2.56
C GLY A 142 3.23 -15.32 2.23
N PHE A 143 2.91 -16.35 2.99
CA PHE A 143 1.63 -17.03 2.86
C PHE A 143 0.47 -16.18 3.39
N LEU A 144 -0.68 -16.25 2.70
CA LEU A 144 -1.85 -15.42 3.03
C LEU A 144 -2.38 -15.70 4.44
N ASP A 145 -2.34 -16.94 4.90
CA ASP A 145 -2.78 -17.33 6.24
C ASP A 145 -1.84 -16.86 7.37
N GLN A 146 -0.64 -16.43 7.01
CA GLN A 146 0.35 -15.86 7.94
C GLN A 146 0.31 -14.34 7.99
N LEU A 147 -0.46 -13.69 7.10
CA LEU A 147 -0.60 -12.23 7.14
C LEU A 147 -1.30 -11.80 8.42
N SER A 148 -0.61 -11.02 9.24
CA SER A 148 -1.15 -10.47 10.47
C SER A 148 -0.85 -8.99 10.61
N PHE A 149 -1.80 -8.23 11.11
CA PHE A 149 -1.58 -6.83 11.46
C PHE A 149 -1.03 -6.65 12.89
N ALA A 150 -1.18 -7.67 13.72
CA ALA A 150 -0.77 -7.64 15.12
C ALA A 150 0.63 -8.23 15.36
N ASP A 151 1.01 -9.29 14.64
CA ASP A 151 2.30 -9.97 14.81
C ASP A 151 3.41 -9.25 14.02
N GLU A 152 4.47 -8.84 14.71
CA GLU A 152 5.57 -8.09 14.12
C GLU A 152 6.28 -8.82 12.97
N ASN A 153 6.37 -10.13 13.05
CA ASN A 153 7.07 -10.94 12.05
C ASN A 153 6.21 -11.30 10.82
N LYS A 154 4.89 -11.14 10.93
CA LYS A 154 3.91 -11.53 9.92
C LYS A 154 3.12 -10.37 9.36
N ARG A 155 3.50 -9.16 9.71
CA ARG A 155 2.77 -7.94 9.34
C ARG A 155 3.33 -7.30 8.07
N ILE A 156 2.53 -6.43 7.51
CA ILE A 156 2.92 -5.54 6.42
C ILE A 156 4.14 -4.71 6.86
N GLN A 157 5.18 -4.73 6.05
CA GLN A 157 6.36 -3.90 6.23
C GLN A 157 6.06 -2.48 5.77
N LEU A 158 6.36 -1.49 6.61
CA LEU A 158 6.19 -0.08 6.31
C LEU A 158 7.55 0.59 6.20
N ARG A 159 7.76 1.33 5.12
CA ARG A 159 8.95 2.15 4.88
C ARG A 159 8.54 3.52 4.39
N SER A 160 9.37 4.52 4.59
CA SER A 160 9.12 5.86 4.07
C SER A 160 10.37 6.51 3.50
N THR A 161 10.16 7.50 2.63
CA THR A 161 11.20 8.37 2.10
C THR A 161 10.73 9.82 2.25
N PRO A 162 11.36 10.62 3.10
CA PRO A 162 12.48 10.31 4.02
C PRO A 162 12.12 9.25 5.05
N SER A 163 13.16 8.63 5.64
CA SER A 163 13.00 7.50 6.54
C SER A 163 12.43 7.93 7.89
N TYR A 164 11.31 7.34 8.27
CA TYR A 164 10.69 7.43 9.58
C TYR A 164 10.58 6.04 10.21
N ASN A 165 10.47 5.99 11.53
CA ASN A 165 10.20 4.74 12.22
C ASN A 165 8.74 4.30 12.01
N ARG A 166 8.43 3.04 12.33
CA ARG A 166 7.11 2.46 12.11
C ARG A 166 5.98 3.24 12.78
N SER A 167 6.16 3.67 14.03
CA SER A 167 5.13 4.40 14.78
C SER A 167 4.84 5.76 14.14
N GLN A 168 5.88 6.45 13.69
CA GLN A 168 5.74 7.71 12.96
C GLN A 168 4.99 7.51 11.64
N ILE A 169 5.32 6.44 10.87
CA ILE A 169 4.62 6.12 9.63
C ILE A 169 3.14 5.81 9.91
N ILE A 170 2.84 5.04 10.96
CA ILE A 170 1.46 4.74 11.35
C ILE A 170 0.70 6.03 11.67
N GLY A 171 1.29 6.94 12.43
CA GLY A 171 0.70 8.26 12.69
C GLY A 171 0.44 9.07 11.42
N LEU A 172 1.36 9.04 10.43
CA LEU A 172 1.20 9.73 9.15
C LEU A 172 0.06 9.19 8.30
N ILE A 173 -0.27 7.90 8.40
CA ILE A 173 -1.34 7.26 7.64
C ILE A 173 -2.67 7.17 8.40
N GLY A 174 -2.76 7.82 9.55
CA GLY A 174 -3.99 7.97 10.32
C GLY A 174 -4.28 6.80 11.27
N GLY A 175 -3.24 6.17 11.80
CA GLY A 175 -3.32 5.12 12.81
C GLY A 175 -3.09 5.64 14.23
#